data_a96612f6dc9e77a380cb7b595c2b5426
#
_entry.id   a96612f6dc9e77a380cb7b595c2b5426
#
_cell.length_a   1.000
_cell.length_b   1.000
_cell.length_c   1.000
_cell.angle_alpha   90.00
_cell.angle_beta   90.00
_cell.angle_gamma   90.00
#
_symmetry.space_group_name_H-M   'P 1'
#
loop_
_entity.id
_entity.type
_entity.pdbx_description
1 polymer ?
#
loop_
_entity_poly.entity_id
_entity_poly.type
_entity_poly.pdbx_seq_one_letter_code
_entity_poly.pdbx_strand_id
1 'polypeptide(L)'
;MELKERIKNVLKDTPSYKELNKKCPFSVSKIVELCKAEFDEEKVATNTYKKYFNNKDSIYYQKNVEEIIEMWKNKSKQGKTSGVALDDYIGSVLNEDIEQEKNIYTKCTDLKIKSKFDTFKTLYESQFIANGFDFVCREGVLYDDKHKWKGRFDAIFVKNNTIILIDWKNNEKISIDNQYQNMRGSLYRYPSSDLNGYTVQLYLYKYALRKVFGFEDIDIKTIICRIGSGEYEFFAPQIEYSDELVEDILNYSIKELEKNDK
;
A
#
# COMPACT_ATOMS: atom_id res chain seq x y z
N MET A 1 -11.10 -11.40 -26.68
CA MET A 1 -9.90 -11.62 -25.81
C MET A 1 -10.39 -11.53 -24.37
N GLU A 2 -10.13 -12.54 -23.57
CA GLU A 2 -10.49 -12.52 -22.15
C GLU A 2 -9.81 -11.35 -21.43
N LEU A 3 -10.48 -10.76 -20.44
CA LEU A 3 -9.98 -9.60 -19.69
C LEU A 3 -8.59 -9.89 -19.08
N LYS A 4 -8.39 -11.09 -18.52
CA LYS A 4 -7.10 -11.53 -17.98
C LYS A 4 -5.96 -11.41 -18.99
N GLU A 5 -6.16 -11.90 -20.20
CA GLU A 5 -5.13 -11.84 -21.25
C GLU A 5 -4.92 -10.42 -21.78
N ARG A 6 -5.99 -9.60 -21.83
CA ARG A 6 -5.87 -8.17 -22.17
C ARG A 6 -4.97 -7.44 -21.18
N ILE A 7 -5.17 -7.67 -19.87
CA ILE A 7 -4.33 -7.06 -18.82
C ILE A 7 -2.87 -7.52 -18.94
N LYS A 8 -2.63 -8.82 -19.08
CA LYS A 8 -1.26 -9.37 -19.21
C LYS A 8 -0.52 -8.79 -20.42
N ASN A 9 -1.18 -8.69 -21.56
CA ASN A 9 -0.58 -8.16 -22.78
C ASN A 9 -0.19 -6.69 -22.62
N VAL A 10 -1.08 -5.87 -22.06
CA VAL A 10 -0.82 -4.44 -21.83
C VAL A 10 0.33 -4.24 -20.83
N LEU A 11 0.37 -5.01 -19.75
CA LEU A 11 1.43 -4.90 -18.74
C LEU A 11 2.78 -5.46 -19.21
N LYS A 12 2.79 -6.46 -20.10
CA LYS A 12 4.02 -7.03 -20.68
C LYS A 12 4.83 -6.00 -21.45
N ASP A 13 4.16 -5.08 -22.14
CA ASP A 13 4.80 -4.04 -22.93
C ASP A 13 5.17 -2.79 -22.13
N THR A 14 4.88 -2.80 -20.80
CA THR A 14 5.21 -1.69 -19.91
C THR A 14 6.72 -1.69 -19.61
N PRO A 15 7.39 -0.52 -19.72
CA PRO A 15 8.78 -0.41 -19.33
C PRO A 15 9.00 -0.77 -17.86
N SER A 16 10.17 -1.31 -17.55
CA SER A 16 10.52 -1.61 -16.16
C SER A 16 10.52 -0.35 -15.29
N TYR A 17 10.32 -0.52 -14.00
CA TYR A 17 10.33 0.58 -13.03
C TYR A 17 11.61 1.44 -13.13
N LYS A 18 12.76 0.80 -13.41
CA LYS A 18 14.05 1.48 -13.54
C LYS A 18 14.15 2.31 -14.83
N GLU A 19 13.64 1.79 -15.95
CA GLU A 19 13.62 2.52 -17.21
C GLU A 19 12.76 3.78 -17.16
N LEU A 20 11.70 3.76 -16.35
CA LEU A 20 10.82 4.90 -16.14
C LEU A 20 11.42 6.01 -15.24
N ASN A 21 12.59 5.82 -14.61
CA ASN A 21 13.15 6.83 -13.69
C ASN A 21 13.36 8.21 -14.33
N LYS A 22 13.75 8.25 -15.60
CA LYS A 22 13.97 9.51 -16.32
C LYS A 22 12.66 10.17 -16.78
N LYS A 23 11.70 9.35 -17.18
CA LYS A 23 10.44 9.81 -17.77
C LYS A 23 9.40 10.14 -16.70
N CYS A 24 9.34 9.30 -15.68
CA CYS A 24 8.43 9.40 -14.54
C CYS A 24 9.22 9.39 -13.24
N PRO A 25 9.86 10.51 -12.85
CA PRO A 25 10.73 10.58 -11.68
C PRO A 25 9.98 10.41 -10.36
N PHE A 26 8.68 10.70 -10.33
CA PHE A 26 7.92 10.68 -9.09
C PHE A 26 7.33 9.29 -8.82
N SER A 27 7.50 8.80 -7.61
CA SER A 27 6.86 7.56 -7.18
C SER A 27 5.47 7.83 -6.59
N VAL A 28 4.58 6.86 -6.70
CA VAL A 28 3.27 6.90 -6.02
C VAL A 28 3.45 7.15 -4.52
N SER A 29 4.42 6.51 -3.88
CA SER A 29 4.69 6.71 -2.46
C SER A 29 5.03 8.17 -2.12
N LYS A 30 5.75 8.86 -3.01
CA LYS A 30 6.07 10.29 -2.83
C LYS A 30 4.84 11.17 -2.97
N ILE A 31 3.96 10.88 -3.92
CA ILE A 31 2.68 11.59 -4.08
C ILE A 31 1.81 11.40 -2.83
N VAL A 32 1.69 10.16 -2.34
CA VAL A 32 0.95 9.86 -1.11
C VAL A 32 1.51 10.61 0.10
N GLU A 33 2.84 10.68 0.22
CA GLU A 33 3.53 11.42 1.28
C GLU A 33 3.16 12.92 1.26
N LEU A 34 3.13 13.53 0.09
CA LEU A 34 2.76 14.95 -0.07
C LEU A 34 1.29 15.22 0.28
N CYS A 35 0.42 14.25 0.05
CA CYS A 35 -0.99 14.35 0.44
C CYS A 35 -1.23 14.14 1.93
N LYS A 36 -0.32 13.48 2.65
CA LYS A 36 -0.43 13.28 4.10
C LYS A 36 0.05 14.53 4.86
N ALA A 37 -0.46 14.70 6.07
CA ALA A 37 0.08 15.71 6.97
C ALA A 37 1.54 15.40 7.30
N GLU A 38 2.33 16.45 7.49
CA GLU A 38 3.73 16.31 7.89
C GLU A 38 3.83 15.70 9.29
N PHE A 39 4.69 14.71 9.42
CA PHE A 39 4.98 14.07 10.68
C PHE A 39 6.25 14.67 11.30
N ASP A 40 6.06 15.52 12.29
CA ASP A 40 7.15 16.07 13.11
C ASP A 40 7.49 15.05 14.22
N GLU A 41 8.49 14.21 13.95
CA GLU A 41 8.91 13.10 14.83
C GLU A 41 9.26 13.61 16.23
N GLU A 42 10.01 14.70 16.32
CA GLU A 42 10.50 15.26 17.59
C GLU A 42 9.34 15.84 18.43
N LYS A 43 8.46 16.60 17.79
CA LYS A 43 7.27 17.16 18.45
C LYS A 43 6.34 16.06 18.97
N VAL A 44 6.09 15.04 18.15
CA VAL A 44 5.22 13.92 18.56
C VAL A 44 5.86 13.10 19.67
N ALA A 45 7.17 12.83 19.61
CA ALA A 45 7.91 12.13 20.67
C ALA A 45 7.93 12.94 21.98
N THR A 46 8.11 14.26 21.91
CA THR A 46 8.02 15.17 23.07
C THR A 46 6.63 15.12 23.71
N ASN A 47 5.57 15.12 22.94
CA ASN A 47 4.20 15.00 23.47
C ASN A 47 3.95 13.62 24.09
N THR A 48 4.48 12.57 23.46
CA THR A 48 4.42 11.19 23.97
C THR A 48 5.15 11.07 25.32
N TYR A 49 6.36 11.64 25.42
CA TYR A 49 7.11 11.73 26.65
C TYR A 49 6.28 12.41 27.76
N LYS A 50 5.78 13.62 27.52
CA LYS A 50 4.97 14.38 28.50
C LYS A 50 3.76 13.60 28.98
N LYS A 51 3.10 12.85 28.09
CA LYS A 51 1.88 12.10 28.41
C LYS A 51 2.14 10.80 29.17
N TYR A 52 3.22 10.10 28.88
CA TYR A 52 3.41 8.71 29.29
C TYR A 52 4.61 8.46 30.20
N PHE A 53 5.48 9.45 30.46
CA PHE A 53 6.69 9.26 31.26
C PHE A 53 6.41 8.65 32.66
N ASN A 54 5.34 9.05 33.31
CA ASN A 54 4.94 8.54 34.64
C ASN A 54 3.86 7.45 34.58
N ASN A 55 3.45 7.01 33.40
CA ASN A 55 2.40 5.99 33.25
C ASN A 55 3.05 4.59 33.21
N LYS A 56 2.98 3.86 34.33
CA LYS A 56 3.57 2.52 34.50
C LYS A 56 3.01 1.47 33.53
N ASP A 57 1.80 1.66 33.01
CA ASP A 57 1.17 0.73 32.09
C ASP A 57 1.56 1.02 30.61
N SER A 58 2.32 2.09 30.37
CA SER A 58 2.75 2.48 29.03
C SER A 58 4.10 1.85 28.68
N ILE A 59 4.25 1.43 27.41
CA ILE A 59 5.56 1.02 26.86
C ILE A 59 6.57 2.18 26.84
N TYR A 60 6.11 3.43 27.02
CA TYR A 60 6.95 4.64 27.10
C TYR A 60 7.26 5.07 28.54
N TYR A 61 6.89 4.25 29.55
CA TYR A 61 7.19 4.54 30.95
C TYR A 61 8.68 4.77 31.17
N GLN A 62 9.05 5.90 31.77
CA GLN A 62 10.43 6.36 32.01
C GLN A 62 11.36 6.38 30.78
N LYS A 63 10.79 6.49 29.56
CA LYS A 63 11.56 6.67 28.34
C LYS A 63 11.71 8.15 28.03
N ASN A 64 12.92 8.59 27.67
CA ASN A 64 13.15 9.95 27.15
C ASN A 64 12.75 10.06 25.67
N VAL A 65 12.85 11.26 25.09
CA VAL A 65 12.41 11.55 23.71
C VAL A 65 13.21 10.74 22.69
N GLU A 66 14.52 10.65 22.87
CA GLU A 66 15.44 9.92 22.00
C GLU A 66 15.15 8.42 22.00
N GLU A 67 14.92 7.84 23.20
CA GLU A 67 14.55 6.43 23.35
C GLU A 67 13.19 6.13 22.67
N ILE A 68 12.22 7.04 22.75
CA ILE A 68 10.93 6.90 22.07
C ILE A 68 11.11 6.88 20.56
N ILE A 69 11.90 7.80 20.01
CA ILE A 69 12.22 7.87 18.58
C ILE A 69 12.94 6.59 18.13
N GLU A 70 13.90 6.11 18.91
CA GLU A 70 14.61 4.86 18.61
C GLU A 70 13.67 3.65 18.60
N MET A 71 12.76 3.56 19.57
CA MET A 71 11.74 2.51 19.60
C MET A 71 10.87 2.54 18.31
N TRP A 72 10.48 3.71 17.84
CA TRP A 72 9.71 3.83 16.60
C TRP A 72 10.51 3.43 15.36
N LYS A 73 11.79 3.82 15.29
CA LYS A 73 12.69 3.41 14.20
C LYS A 73 12.90 1.90 14.17
N ASN A 74 13.09 1.29 15.34
CA ASN A 74 13.25 -0.16 15.46
C ASN A 74 11.96 -0.90 15.05
N LYS A 75 10.79 -0.43 15.49
CA LYS A 75 9.50 -0.98 15.07
C LYS A 75 9.28 -0.86 13.55
N SER A 76 9.62 0.28 12.96
CA SER A 76 9.55 0.50 11.50
C SER A 76 10.47 -0.47 10.75
N LYS A 77 11.72 -0.67 11.23
CA LYS A 77 12.66 -1.62 10.63
C LYS A 77 12.14 -3.06 10.69
N GLN A 78 11.62 -3.48 11.82
CA GLN A 78 11.00 -4.81 11.98
C GLN A 78 9.79 -4.98 11.06
N GLY A 79 8.94 -3.96 10.96
CA GLY A 79 7.80 -3.95 10.06
C GLY A 79 8.20 -4.10 8.58
N LYS A 80 9.26 -3.42 8.15
CA LYS A 80 9.80 -3.56 6.79
C LYS A 80 10.32 -4.97 6.52
N THR A 81 11.11 -5.54 7.44
CA THR A 81 11.64 -6.91 7.30
C THR A 81 10.51 -7.94 7.23
N SER A 82 9.53 -7.83 8.12
CA SER A 82 8.35 -8.71 8.11
C SER A 82 7.50 -8.51 6.84
N GLY A 83 7.42 -7.28 6.33
CA GLY A 83 6.71 -6.97 5.08
C GLY A 83 7.34 -7.65 3.87
N VAL A 84 8.68 -7.56 3.74
CA VAL A 84 9.40 -8.24 2.64
C VAL A 84 9.20 -9.75 2.72
N ALA A 85 9.35 -10.36 3.89
CA ALA A 85 9.17 -11.81 4.04
C ALA A 85 7.74 -12.26 3.69
N LEU A 86 6.73 -11.47 4.08
CA LEU A 86 5.34 -11.75 3.73
C LEU A 86 5.10 -11.58 2.21
N ASP A 87 5.64 -10.54 1.60
CA ASP A 87 5.50 -10.31 0.17
C ASP A 87 6.15 -11.40 -0.68
N ASP A 88 7.35 -11.86 -0.29
CA ASP A 88 8.02 -13.00 -0.93
C ASP A 88 7.16 -14.27 -0.83
N TYR A 89 6.56 -14.52 0.34
CA TYR A 89 5.67 -15.68 0.54
C TYR A 89 4.39 -15.56 -0.30
N ILE A 90 3.74 -14.40 -0.29
CA ILE A 90 2.58 -14.11 -1.14
C ILE A 90 2.93 -14.39 -2.61
N GLY A 91 4.10 -13.93 -3.05
CA GLY A 91 4.58 -14.15 -4.39
C GLY A 91 4.71 -15.63 -4.77
N SER A 92 5.26 -16.45 -3.88
CA SER A 92 5.40 -17.88 -4.14
C SER A 92 4.04 -18.58 -4.23
N VAL A 93 3.10 -18.24 -3.36
CA VAL A 93 1.74 -18.79 -3.39
C VAL A 93 0.97 -18.39 -4.65
N LEU A 94 0.98 -17.10 -5.02
CA LEU A 94 0.26 -16.59 -6.19
C LEU A 94 0.85 -17.09 -7.53
N ASN A 95 2.15 -17.38 -7.58
CA ASN A 95 2.81 -17.94 -8.75
C ASN A 95 2.80 -19.49 -8.76
N GLU A 96 2.17 -20.12 -7.77
CA GLU A 96 2.11 -21.59 -7.62
C GLU A 96 3.51 -22.24 -7.52
N ASP A 97 4.50 -21.48 -7.00
CA ASP A 97 5.87 -21.99 -6.79
C ASP A 97 5.97 -22.71 -5.43
N ILE A 98 5.55 -23.98 -5.44
CA ILE A 98 5.49 -24.82 -4.23
C ILE A 98 6.87 -25.00 -3.58
N GLU A 99 7.94 -25.05 -4.37
CA GLU A 99 9.29 -25.23 -3.83
C GLU A 99 9.75 -23.95 -3.09
N GLN A 100 9.55 -22.80 -3.70
CA GLN A 100 9.86 -21.52 -3.08
C GLN A 100 8.99 -21.26 -1.85
N GLU A 101 7.68 -21.56 -1.92
CA GLU A 101 6.76 -21.46 -0.77
C GLU A 101 7.31 -22.24 0.43
N LYS A 102 7.62 -23.52 0.24
CA LYS A 102 8.18 -24.40 1.30
C LYS A 102 9.51 -23.87 1.82
N ASN A 103 10.39 -23.40 0.95
CA ASN A 103 11.69 -22.87 1.32
C ASN A 103 11.57 -21.60 2.20
N ILE A 104 10.73 -20.66 1.80
CA ILE A 104 10.46 -19.42 2.58
C ILE A 104 9.87 -19.78 3.95
N TYR A 105 8.85 -20.65 3.96
CA TYR A 105 8.18 -21.06 5.19
C TYR A 105 9.14 -21.77 6.16
N THR A 106 9.98 -22.67 5.66
CA THR A 106 10.92 -23.45 6.48
C THR A 106 12.05 -22.58 7.05
N LYS A 107 12.58 -21.65 6.25
CA LYS A 107 13.66 -20.75 6.68
C LYS A 107 13.20 -19.66 7.64
N CYS A 108 11.92 -19.32 7.64
CA CYS A 108 11.39 -18.35 8.58
C CYS A 108 11.40 -18.93 9.99
N THR A 109 12.06 -18.27 10.93
CA THR A 109 12.12 -18.66 12.34
C THR A 109 11.17 -17.85 13.22
N ASP A 110 10.65 -16.73 12.73
CA ASP A 110 9.71 -15.87 13.45
C ASP A 110 8.30 -16.44 13.37
N LEU A 111 7.76 -16.86 14.51
CA LEU A 111 6.43 -17.46 14.60
C LEU A 111 5.30 -16.49 14.23
N LYS A 112 5.48 -15.17 14.47
CA LYS A 112 4.49 -14.17 14.08
C LYS A 112 4.44 -14.01 12.56
N ILE A 113 5.58 -14.05 11.90
CA ILE A 113 5.66 -13.99 10.44
C ILE A 113 5.07 -15.26 9.83
N LYS A 114 5.41 -16.44 10.37
CA LYS A 114 4.79 -17.72 9.93
C LYS A 114 3.27 -17.70 10.06
N SER A 115 2.77 -17.20 11.19
CA SER A 115 1.31 -17.07 11.38
C SER A 115 0.65 -16.17 10.31
N LYS A 116 1.36 -15.14 9.82
CA LYS A 116 0.87 -14.32 8.70
C LYS A 116 0.90 -15.08 7.37
N PHE A 117 1.87 -15.97 7.16
CA PHE A 117 1.91 -16.85 5.99
C PHE A 117 0.67 -17.78 5.97
N ASP A 118 0.39 -18.41 7.10
CA ASP A 118 -0.79 -19.27 7.25
C ASP A 118 -2.10 -18.49 7.06
N THR A 119 -2.15 -17.27 7.62
CA THR A 119 -3.29 -16.36 7.43
C THR A 119 -3.50 -16.01 5.96
N PHE A 120 -2.43 -15.65 5.23
CA PHE A 120 -2.54 -15.36 3.80
C PHE A 120 -3.01 -16.57 3.01
N LYS A 121 -2.47 -17.75 3.27
CA LYS A 121 -2.88 -18.97 2.57
C LYS A 121 -4.37 -19.28 2.78
N THR A 122 -4.83 -19.21 4.03
CA THR A 122 -6.25 -19.35 4.36
C THR A 122 -7.12 -18.31 3.66
N LEU A 123 -6.70 -17.04 3.69
CA LEU A 123 -7.37 -15.96 3.00
C LEU A 123 -7.47 -16.22 1.49
N TYR A 124 -6.35 -16.59 0.84
CA TYR A 124 -6.28 -16.82 -0.59
C TYR A 124 -7.21 -17.98 -1.01
N GLU A 125 -7.15 -19.11 -0.30
CA GLU A 125 -8.00 -20.27 -0.58
C GLU A 125 -9.50 -19.96 -0.36
N SER A 126 -9.85 -19.35 0.79
CA SER A 126 -11.25 -19.14 1.18
C SER A 126 -11.91 -17.94 0.52
N GLN A 127 -11.19 -16.86 0.27
CA GLN A 127 -11.78 -15.62 -0.27
C GLN A 127 -11.55 -15.44 -1.76
N PHE A 128 -10.45 -15.95 -2.31
CA PHE A 128 -10.15 -15.77 -3.73
C PHE A 128 -10.48 -17.00 -4.55
N ILE A 129 -9.85 -18.14 -4.28
CA ILE A 129 -10.08 -19.37 -5.05
C ILE A 129 -11.53 -19.85 -4.92
N ALA A 130 -12.02 -19.99 -3.69
CA ALA A 130 -13.38 -20.46 -3.44
C ALA A 130 -14.48 -19.57 -4.03
N ASN A 131 -14.18 -18.28 -4.25
CA ASN A 131 -15.11 -17.33 -4.85
C ASN A 131 -14.84 -17.10 -6.35
N GLY A 132 -13.97 -17.87 -6.99
CA GLY A 132 -13.73 -17.80 -8.43
C GLY A 132 -13.05 -16.50 -8.88
N PHE A 133 -12.11 -15.98 -8.10
CA PHE A 133 -11.21 -14.91 -8.54
C PHE A 133 -10.00 -15.52 -9.24
N ASP A 134 -9.73 -15.05 -10.45
CA ASP A 134 -8.55 -15.43 -11.22
C ASP A 134 -7.39 -14.49 -10.95
N PHE A 135 -6.28 -14.99 -10.45
CA PHE A 135 -5.05 -14.22 -10.35
C PHE A 135 -4.52 -13.90 -11.75
N VAL A 136 -4.12 -12.64 -11.95
CA VAL A 136 -3.59 -12.14 -13.23
C VAL A 136 -2.08 -11.92 -13.14
N CYS A 137 -1.66 -11.05 -12.23
CA CYS A 137 -0.25 -10.70 -12.02
C CYS A 137 -0.04 -10.00 -10.69
N ARG A 138 1.23 -9.94 -10.26
CA ARG A 138 1.69 -9.17 -9.11
C ARG A 138 2.83 -8.23 -9.50
N GLU A 139 3.05 -7.22 -8.66
CA GLU A 139 4.15 -6.26 -8.80
C GLU A 139 4.29 -5.60 -10.18
N GLY A 140 3.17 -5.48 -10.89
CA GLY A 140 3.16 -4.81 -12.18
C GLY A 140 3.40 -3.30 -12.04
N VAL A 141 4.05 -2.74 -13.04
CA VAL A 141 4.36 -1.30 -13.05
C VAL A 141 3.25 -0.55 -13.77
N LEU A 142 2.74 0.49 -13.11
CA LEU A 142 1.85 1.48 -13.72
C LEU A 142 2.52 2.84 -13.70
N TYR A 143 2.24 3.64 -14.70
CA TYR A 143 2.81 4.98 -14.84
C TYR A 143 1.86 5.92 -15.57
N ASP A 144 2.14 7.20 -15.46
CA ASP A 144 1.47 8.26 -16.21
C ASP A 144 2.51 9.29 -16.66
N ASP A 145 2.74 9.33 -17.97
CA ASP A 145 3.69 10.25 -18.60
C ASP A 145 3.25 11.70 -18.51
N LYS A 146 1.95 11.96 -18.52
CA LYS A 146 1.39 13.31 -18.40
C LYS A 146 1.74 13.93 -17.06
N HIS A 147 1.59 13.17 -15.99
CA HIS A 147 1.84 13.63 -14.62
C HIS A 147 3.18 13.14 -14.03
N LYS A 148 4.03 12.50 -14.86
CA LYS A 148 5.41 12.16 -14.50
C LYS A 148 5.56 11.21 -13.32
N TRP A 149 4.60 10.34 -13.05
CA TRP A 149 4.68 9.40 -11.94
C TRP A 149 4.65 7.93 -12.39
N LYS A 150 5.17 7.07 -11.51
CA LYS A 150 5.12 5.62 -11.62
C LYS A 150 4.92 4.97 -10.26
N GLY A 151 4.42 3.75 -10.28
CA GLY A 151 4.27 2.93 -9.09
C GLY A 151 4.20 1.46 -9.43
N ARG A 152 4.27 0.64 -8.40
CA ARG A 152 4.13 -0.81 -8.50
C ARG A 152 2.97 -1.23 -7.61
N PHE A 153 1.98 -1.88 -8.20
CA PHE A 153 0.86 -2.43 -7.45
C PHE A 153 1.19 -3.84 -6.94
N ASP A 154 0.52 -4.28 -5.87
CA ASP A 154 0.82 -5.57 -5.27
C ASP A 154 0.21 -6.74 -6.07
N ALA A 155 -1.10 -6.71 -6.36
CA ALA A 155 -1.74 -7.76 -7.15
C ALA A 155 -3.00 -7.29 -7.90
N ILE A 156 -3.23 -7.93 -9.06
CA ILE A 156 -4.49 -7.82 -9.81
C ILE A 156 -5.13 -9.21 -9.90
N PHE A 157 -6.42 -9.23 -9.62
CA PHE A 157 -7.31 -10.36 -9.89
C PHE A 157 -8.42 -9.92 -10.83
N VAL A 158 -9.05 -10.88 -11.48
CA VAL A 158 -10.28 -10.66 -12.24
C VAL A 158 -11.36 -11.61 -11.75
N LYS A 159 -12.60 -11.12 -11.77
CA LYS A 159 -13.79 -11.93 -11.57
C LYS A 159 -14.88 -11.41 -12.47
N ASN A 160 -15.45 -12.29 -13.31
CA ASN A 160 -16.36 -11.87 -14.38
C ASN A 160 -15.67 -10.81 -15.27
N ASN A 161 -16.26 -9.62 -15.44
CA ASN A 161 -15.68 -8.51 -16.20
C ASN A 161 -15.21 -7.37 -15.29
N THR A 162 -14.73 -7.68 -14.08
CA THR A 162 -14.26 -6.71 -13.07
C THR A 162 -12.80 -6.96 -12.75
N ILE A 163 -12.00 -5.90 -12.75
CA ILE A 163 -10.63 -5.89 -12.24
C ILE A 163 -10.68 -5.64 -10.73
N ILE A 164 -9.97 -6.45 -9.96
CA ILE A 164 -9.79 -6.28 -8.54
C ILE A 164 -8.32 -5.94 -8.29
N LEU A 165 -8.07 -4.70 -7.92
CA LEU A 165 -6.74 -4.20 -7.56
C LEU A 165 -6.58 -4.27 -6.04
N ILE A 166 -5.60 -5.03 -5.57
CA ILE A 166 -5.39 -5.30 -4.15
C ILE A 166 -4.05 -4.75 -3.71
N ASP A 167 -4.04 -4.21 -2.50
CA ASP A 167 -2.86 -3.74 -1.79
C ASP A 167 -2.78 -4.47 -0.43
N TRP A 168 -1.72 -5.26 -0.24
CA TRP A 168 -1.49 -6.06 0.95
C TRP A 168 -0.78 -5.24 2.02
N LYS A 169 -1.28 -5.26 3.23
CA LYS A 169 -0.70 -4.54 4.36
C LYS A 169 -0.36 -5.46 5.51
N ASN A 170 0.87 -5.32 5.98
CA ASN A 170 1.46 -6.10 7.07
C ASN A 170 1.37 -5.39 8.44
N ASN A 171 0.69 -4.24 8.50
CA ASN A 171 0.57 -3.43 9.72
C ASN A 171 -0.14 -4.21 10.83
N GLU A 172 0.23 -3.95 12.10
CA GLU A 172 -0.53 -4.46 13.24
C GLU A 172 -1.96 -3.90 13.28
N LYS A 173 -2.07 -2.61 12.92
CA LYS A 173 -3.37 -1.90 12.75
C LYS A 173 -3.24 -0.94 11.58
N ILE A 174 -4.35 -0.70 10.91
CA ILE A 174 -4.51 0.39 9.94
C ILE A 174 -5.33 1.48 10.63
N SER A 175 -4.76 2.67 10.77
CA SER A 175 -5.51 3.82 11.29
C SER A 175 -6.54 4.26 10.26
N ILE A 176 -7.81 4.36 10.68
CA ILE A 176 -8.92 4.80 9.84
C ILE A 176 -9.25 6.28 10.05
N ASP A 177 -8.75 6.87 11.14
CA ASP A 177 -9.00 8.24 11.54
C ASP A 177 -7.72 8.89 12.06
N ASN A 178 -7.69 10.22 12.08
CA ASN A 178 -6.67 11.04 12.73
C ASN A 178 -7.34 12.33 13.25
N GLN A 179 -7.61 12.35 14.55
CA GLN A 179 -8.30 13.47 15.21
C GLN A 179 -7.48 14.77 15.23
N TYR A 180 -6.20 14.74 14.89
CA TYR A 180 -5.29 15.88 15.02
C TYR A 180 -4.92 16.53 13.69
N GLN A 181 -4.96 15.78 12.62
CA GLN A 181 -4.45 16.24 11.33
C GLN A 181 -5.29 15.69 10.16
N ASN A 182 -5.59 16.57 9.22
CA ASN A 182 -6.19 16.21 7.95
C ASN A 182 -5.11 16.06 6.86
N MET A 183 -5.47 15.41 5.79
CA MET A 183 -4.68 15.35 4.57
C MET A 183 -4.51 16.75 3.96
N ARG A 184 -3.66 16.87 2.95
CA ARG A 184 -3.34 18.14 2.26
C ARG A 184 -3.98 18.20 0.87
N GLY A 185 -3.92 19.37 0.28
CA GLY A 185 -4.43 19.64 -1.07
C GLY A 185 -5.94 19.41 -1.17
N SER A 186 -6.39 18.80 -2.24
CA SER A 186 -7.80 18.48 -2.50
C SER A 186 -8.42 17.52 -1.46
N LEU A 187 -7.60 16.86 -0.67
CA LEU A 187 -8.01 15.89 0.35
C LEU A 187 -8.15 16.48 1.76
N TYR A 188 -8.09 17.79 1.94
CA TYR A 188 -8.07 18.48 3.24
C TYR A 188 -9.25 18.16 4.18
N ARG A 189 -10.35 17.61 3.66
CA ARG A 189 -11.53 17.20 4.45
C ARG A 189 -11.41 15.83 5.08
N TYR A 190 -10.41 15.03 4.66
CA TYR A 190 -10.23 13.67 5.13
C TYR A 190 -9.11 13.60 6.18
N PRO A 191 -9.24 12.75 7.20
CA PRO A 191 -8.19 12.58 8.19
C PRO A 191 -6.91 12.03 7.56
N SER A 192 -5.75 12.51 8.02
CA SER A 192 -4.44 11.99 7.59
C SER A 192 -4.16 10.64 8.23
N SER A 193 -4.90 9.61 7.82
CA SER A 193 -4.83 8.24 8.31
C SER A 193 -4.06 7.31 7.35
N ASP A 194 -3.74 6.10 7.82
CA ASP A 194 -3.13 5.09 6.96
C ASP A 194 -4.08 4.66 5.85
N LEU A 195 -5.36 4.43 6.21
CA LEU A 195 -6.38 4.01 5.25
C LEU A 195 -6.51 5.02 4.09
N ASN A 196 -6.55 6.30 4.39
CA ASN A 196 -6.66 7.33 3.36
C ASN A 196 -5.38 7.44 2.51
N GLY A 197 -4.20 7.24 3.09
CA GLY A 197 -2.95 7.14 2.33
C GLY A 197 -2.94 5.96 1.36
N TYR A 198 -3.37 4.78 1.80
CA TYR A 198 -3.48 3.59 0.94
C TYR A 198 -4.58 3.74 -0.12
N THR A 199 -5.67 4.42 0.23
CA THR A 199 -6.73 4.76 -0.74
C THR A 199 -6.18 5.62 -1.88
N VAL A 200 -5.41 6.67 -1.58
CA VAL A 200 -4.76 7.50 -2.61
C VAL A 200 -3.85 6.67 -3.50
N GLN A 201 -3.04 5.79 -2.92
CA GLN A 201 -2.17 4.87 -3.67
C GLN A 201 -2.96 4.03 -4.69
N LEU A 202 -4.03 3.39 -4.23
CA LEU A 202 -4.88 2.55 -5.10
C LEU A 202 -5.63 3.37 -6.15
N TYR A 203 -6.03 4.60 -5.84
CA TYR A 203 -6.73 5.47 -6.78
C TYR A 203 -5.82 5.96 -7.90
N LEU A 204 -4.55 6.23 -7.62
CA LEU A 204 -3.55 6.50 -8.66
C LEU A 204 -3.41 5.30 -9.60
N TYR A 205 -3.33 4.09 -9.07
CA TYR A 205 -3.26 2.88 -9.90
C TYR A 205 -4.55 2.64 -10.71
N LYS A 206 -5.71 2.82 -10.09
CA LYS A 206 -7.00 2.73 -10.77
C LYS A 206 -7.10 3.75 -11.90
N TYR A 207 -6.70 4.99 -11.65
CA TYR A 207 -6.67 6.05 -12.66
C TYR A 207 -5.76 5.69 -13.85
N ALA A 208 -4.53 5.21 -13.58
CA ALA A 208 -3.63 4.78 -14.65
C ALA A 208 -4.23 3.65 -15.47
N LEU A 209 -4.76 2.60 -14.83
CA LEU A 209 -5.43 1.51 -15.55
C LEU A 209 -6.53 2.02 -16.47
N ARG A 210 -7.36 2.95 -16.00
CA ARG A 210 -8.44 3.53 -16.79
C ARG A 210 -7.92 4.43 -17.91
N LYS A 211 -7.14 5.46 -17.57
CA LYS A 211 -6.82 6.58 -18.49
C LYS A 211 -5.59 6.37 -19.34
N VAL A 212 -4.62 5.60 -18.85
CA VAL A 212 -3.35 5.38 -19.55
C VAL A 212 -3.33 4.01 -20.22
N PHE A 213 -3.86 3.00 -19.55
CA PHE A 213 -3.80 1.62 -20.01
C PHE A 213 -5.08 1.14 -20.73
N GLY A 214 -6.08 2.03 -20.90
CA GLY A 214 -7.24 1.81 -21.75
C GLY A 214 -8.31 0.87 -21.18
N PHE A 215 -8.48 0.83 -19.84
CA PHE A 215 -9.53 0.04 -19.17
C PHE A 215 -10.69 0.91 -18.68
N GLU A 216 -11.07 1.96 -19.41
CA GLU A 216 -12.17 2.88 -19.03
C GLU A 216 -13.53 2.22 -19.01
N ASP A 217 -13.72 1.21 -19.85
CA ASP A 217 -14.94 0.42 -20.01
C ASP A 217 -15.08 -0.72 -18.97
N ILE A 218 -14.07 -0.91 -18.14
CA ILE A 218 -14.02 -2.01 -17.16
C ILE A 218 -14.28 -1.47 -15.75
N ASP A 219 -15.10 -2.18 -14.98
CA ASP A 219 -15.23 -1.92 -13.55
C ASP A 219 -13.95 -2.31 -12.83
N ILE A 220 -13.36 -1.36 -12.08
CA ILE A 220 -12.14 -1.57 -11.32
C ILE A 220 -12.44 -1.30 -9.84
N LYS A 221 -12.42 -2.36 -9.04
CA LYS A 221 -12.55 -2.29 -7.58
C LYS A 221 -11.18 -2.27 -6.93
N THR A 222 -11.05 -1.50 -5.86
CA THR A 222 -9.82 -1.38 -5.08
C THR A 222 -10.05 -1.94 -3.68
N ILE A 223 -9.12 -2.74 -3.19
CA ILE A 223 -9.21 -3.42 -1.89
C ILE A 223 -7.90 -3.25 -1.15
N ILE A 224 -7.97 -2.80 0.09
CA ILE A 224 -6.86 -2.83 1.04
C ILE A 224 -7.09 -4.02 1.96
N CYS A 225 -6.12 -4.92 2.04
CA CYS A 225 -6.21 -6.10 2.88
C CYS A 225 -5.07 -6.14 3.88
N ARG A 226 -5.38 -6.05 5.17
CA ARG A 226 -4.43 -6.25 6.25
C ARG A 226 -4.29 -7.74 6.56
N ILE A 227 -3.04 -8.20 6.63
CA ILE A 227 -2.70 -9.56 7.00
C ILE A 227 -2.00 -9.53 8.35
N GLY A 228 -2.70 -9.96 9.37
CA GLY A 228 -2.20 -10.11 10.74
C GLY A 228 -1.81 -11.55 11.06
N SER A 229 -1.40 -11.80 12.32
CA SER A 229 -1.16 -13.16 12.82
C SER A 229 -2.48 -13.81 13.21
N GLY A 230 -2.97 -14.76 12.40
CA GLY A 230 -4.21 -15.48 12.64
C GLY A 230 -5.48 -14.72 12.22
N GLU A 231 -5.36 -13.54 11.65
CA GLU A 231 -6.50 -12.73 11.21
C GLU A 231 -6.20 -11.91 9.96
N TYR A 232 -7.20 -11.65 9.15
CA TYR A 232 -7.12 -10.69 8.05
C TYR A 232 -8.32 -9.75 8.08
N GLU A 233 -8.17 -8.58 7.47
CA GLU A 233 -9.22 -7.58 7.45
C GLU A 233 -9.22 -6.82 6.12
N PHE A 234 -10.40 -6.67 5.53
CA PHE A 234 -10.59 -5.87 4.33
C PHE A 234 -11.09 -4.48 4.69
N PHE A 235 -10.51 -3.47 4.06
CA PHE A 235 -10.90 -2.08 4.23
C PHE A 235 -11.45 -1.53 2.92
N ALA A 236 -12.62 -0.92 3.01
CA ALA A 236 -13.16 -0.12 1.92
C ALA A 236 -12.57 1.29 1.98
N PRO A 237 -12.27 1.93 0.84
CA PRO A 237 -11.92 3.34 0.78
C PRO A 237 -12.99 4.23 1.43
N GLN A 238 -12.55 5.23 2.21
CA GLN A 238 -13.44 6.25 2.79
C GLN A 238 -13.60 7.48 1.88
N ILE A 239 -12.70 7.63 0.92
CA ILE A 239 -12.71 8.71 -0.08
C ILE A 239 -13.49 8.20 -1.28
N GLU A 240 -14.44 8.97 -1.77
CA GLU A 240 -15.15 8.63 -3.01
C GLU A 240 -14.22 8.83 -4.22
N TYR A 241 -14.17 7.84 -5.10
CA TYR A 241 -13.34 7.90 -6.30
C TYR A 241 -14.00 8.74 -7.40
N SER A 242 -13.25 9.69 -7.94
CA SER A 242 -13.50 10.24 -9.27
C SER A 242 -12.19 10.49 -10.02
N ASP A 243 -12.22 10.50 -11.35
CA ASP A 243 -11.03 10.79 -12.16
C ASP A 243 -10.56 12.24 -11.90
N GLU A 244 -11.50 13.19 -11.70
CA GLU A 244 -11.23 14.60 -11.39
C GLU A 244 -10.51 14.75 -10.04
N LEU A 245 -10.93 14.01 -9.02
CA LEU A 245 -10.24 14.03 -7.73
C LEU A 245 -8.78 13.57 -7.86
N VAL A 246 -8.54 12.52 -8.66
CA VAL A 246 -7.17 12.02 -8.87
C VAL A 246 -6.34 13.05 -9.66
N GLU A 247 -6.90 13.71 -10.65
CA GLU A 247 -6.22 14.81 -11.36
C GLU A 247 -5.89 15.97 -10.43
N ASP A 248 -6.77 16.34 -9.52
CA ASP A 248 -6.51 17.37 -8.50
C ASP A 248 -5.39 16.97 -7.54
N ILE A 249 -5.37 15.71 -7.09
CA ILE A 249 -4.28 15.15 -6.28
C ILE A 249 -2.94 15.24 -7.02
N LEU A 250 -2.91 14.84 -8.28
CA LEU A 250 -1.71 14.88 -9.12
C LEU A 250 -1.22 16.31 -9.35
N ASN A 251 -2.12 17.23 -9.71
CA ASN A 251 -1.79 18.63 -9.93
C ASN A 251 -1.24 19.31 -8.66
N TYR A 252 -1.83 19.02 -7.49
CA TYR A 252 -1.33 19.49 -6.21
C TYR A 252 0.08 18.96 -5.94
N SER A 253 0.26 17.64 -6.07
CA SER A 253 1.53 16.99 -5.74
C SER A 253 2.67 17.42 -6.64
N ILE A 254 2.43 17.58 -7.95
CA ILE A 254 3.43 18.07 -8.90
C ILE A 254 3.87 19.49 -8.54
N LYS A 255 2.93 20.39 -8.22
CA LYS A 255 3.27 21.75 -7.78
C LYS A 255 4.14 21.76 -6.53
N GLU A 256 3.87 20.88 -5.57
CA GLU A 256 4.69 20.79 -4.35
C GLU A 256 6.09 20.20 -4.65
N LEU A 257 6.21 19.26 -5.56
CA LEU A 257 7.51 18.70 -5.98
C LEU A 257 8.37 19.74 -6.69
N GLU A 258 7.79 20.51 -7.61
CA GLU A 258 8.49 21.56 -8.34
C GLU A 258 8.98 22.74 -7.46
N LYS A 259 8.33 22.95 -6.30
CA LYS A 259 8.78 23.94 -5.31
C LYS A 259 10.02 23.47 -4.55
N ASN A 260 10.13 22.17 -4.30
CA ASN A 260 11.23 21.58 -3.53
C ASN A 260 12.50 21.36 -4.35
N ASP A 261 12.41 21.42 -5.69
CA ASP A 261 13.55 21.30 -6.61
C ASP A 261 14.20 22.67 -6.93
N LYS A 262 13.68 23.77 -6.37
CA LYS A 262 14.23 25.15 -6.46
C LYS A 262 14.90 25.58 -5.17
#